data_8dfb0b9d47a8b1dd374ea67036990625
#
_entry.id   8dfb0b9d47a8b1dd374ea67036990625
#
_cell.length_a   1.000
_cell.length_b   1.000
_cell.length_c   1.000
_cell.angle_alpha   90.00
_cell.angle_beta   90.00
_cell.angle_gamma   90.00
#
_symmetry.space_group_name_H-M   'P 1'
#
loop_
_entity.id
_entity.type
_entity.pdbx_description
1 polymer ?
#
loop_
_entity_poly.entity_id
_entity_poly.type
_entity_poly.pdbx_seq_one_letter_code
_entity_poly.pdbx_strand_id
1 'polypeptide(L)'
;MSTTLVLGGARSGKSAYAENLAKQTNKVVVYLATAQVRDKAIAERVSLHQQSRPAEWLTIESPLELGATLQKHAIEGTVVLVDCLTMWVTNMLCEEHCKVVVKEQQDSFFSNLDTIKGDVIFVSNEVGMGIIPMGELTRDYVDIAGRLHQDIAARADHVMLVVAGLPLVLK
;
A
#
# COMPACT_ATOMS: atom_id res chain seq x y z
N MET A 1 2.32 9.87 15.72
CA MET A 1 1.77 9.13 14.57
C MET A 1 1.93 9.97 13.32
N SER A 2 2.49 9.41 12.27
CA SER A 2 2.62 10.05 10.96
C SER A 2 2.16 9.09 9.88
N THR A 3 1.40 9.59 8.92
CA THR A 3 0.91 8.83 7.77
C THR A 3 1.52 9.37 6.48
N THR A 4 2.18 8.51 5.72
CA THR A 4 2.81 8.87 4.44
C THR A 4 2.23 8.02 3.32
N LEU A 5 1.86 8.65 2.21
CA LEU A 5 1.47 7.97 0.98
C LEU A 5 2.56 8.14 -0.09
N VAL A 6 3.09 7.02 -0.59
CA VAL A 6 4.10 6.98 -1.65
C VAL A 6 3.48 6.42 -2.92
N LEU A 7 3.28 7.29 -3.89
CA LEU A 7 2.74 6.96 -5.22
C LEU A 7 3.86 6.86 -6.25
N GLY A 8 3.57 6.22 -7.37
CA GLY A 8 4.47 6.18 -8.52
C GLY A 8 4.12 5.06 -9.49
N GLY A 9 4.58 5.16 -10.72
CA GLY A 9 4.38 4.14 -11.75
C GLY A 9 5.10 2.82 -11.46
N ALA A 10 4.86 1.81 -12.27
CA ALA A 10 5.61 0.56 -12.21
C ALA A 10 7.12 0.82 -12.35
N ARG A 11 7.93 0.20 -11.50
CA ARG A 11 9.40 0.34 -11.48
C ARG A 11 9.91 1.77 -11.29
N SER A 12 9.11 2.66 -10.71
CA SER A 12 9.50 4.06 -10.45
C SER A 12 10.53 4.24 -9.33
N GLY A 13 10.78 3.19 -8.50
CA GLY A 13 11.64 3.28 -7.31
C GLY A 13 10.88 3.54 -6.01
N LYS A 14 9.53 3.61 -6.04
CA LYS A 14 8.70 3.93 -4.87
C LYS A 14 8.87 2.99 -3.68
N SER A 15 9.01 1.66 -3.90
CA SER A 15 9.21 0.71 -2.78
C SER A 15 10.56 0.95 -2.10
N ALA A 16 11.64 1.13 -2.87
CA ALA A 16 12.96 1.45 -2.31
C ALA A 16 12.95 2.78 -1.55
N TYR A 17 12.24 3.79 -2.06
CA TYR A 17 12.05 5.06 -1.37
C TYR A 17 11.30 4.88 -0.05
N ALA A 18 10.18 4.14 -0.05
CA ALA A 18 9.39 3.87 1.15
C ALA A 18 10.15 3.04 2.20
N GLU A 19 10.94 2.04 1.77
CA GLU A 19 11.84 1.27 2.64
C GLU A 19 12.89 2.17 3.31
N ASN A 20 13.48 3.12 2.55
CA ASN A 20 14.42 4.07 3.10
C ASN A 20 13.77 5.03 4.11
N LEU A 21 12.54 5.49 3.85
CA LEU A 21 11.78 6.27 4.81
C LEU A 21 11.55 5.47 6.10
N ALA A 22 11.11 4.21 6.01
CA ALA A 22 10.90 3.36 7.17
C ALA A 22 12.17 3.18 8.00
N LYS A 23 13.33 2.94 7.36
CA LYS A 23 14.65 2.84 8.03
C LYS A 23 15.03 4.12 8.78
N GLN A 24 14.74 5.28 8.22
CA GLN A 24 15.07 6.58 8.80
C GLN A 24 14.27 6.92 10.06
N THR A 25 13.13 6.24 10.31
CA THR A 25 12.32 6.48 11.52
C THR A 25 12.99 6.01 12.80
N ASN A 26 13.97 5.11 12.72
CA ASN A 26 14.58 4.41 13.86
C ASN A 26 13.57 3.70 14.76
N LYS A 27 12.38 3.35 14.23
CA LYS A 27 11.32 2.60 14.90
C LYS A 27 11.39 1.12 14.53
N VAL A 28 10.63 0.30 15.25
CA VAL A 28 10.42 -1.10 14.85
C VAL A 28 9.61 -1.11 13.56
N VAL A 29 10.17 -1.71 12.51
CA VAL A 29 9.52 -1.79 11.20
C VAL A 29 8.72 -3.08 11.08
N VAL A 30 7.43 -2.92 10.76
CA VAL A 30 6.53 -4.02 10.40
C VAL A 30 6.19 -3.88 8.91
N TYR A 31 6.55 -4.88 8.12
CA TYR A 31 6.26 -4.91 6.68
C TYR A 31 4.97 -5.69 6.43
N LEU A 32 3.94 -5.03 5.93
CA LEU A 32 2.69 -5.67 5.51
C LEU A 32 2.73 -5.97 4.01
N ALA A 33 2.84 -7.25 3.69
CA ALA A 33 2.76 -7.75 2.32
C ALA A 33 1.30 -8.01 1.96
N THR A 34 0.80 -7.35 0.94
CA THR A 34 -0.57 -7.53 0.45
C THR A 34 -0.64 -8.45 -0.78
N ALA A 35 0.52 -8.78 -1.37
CA ALA A 35 0.58 -9.61 -2.56
C ALA A 35 0.15 -11.05 -2.26
N GLN A 36 -0.83 -11.57 -3.01
CA GLN A 36 -1.09 -13.00 -3.15
C GLN A 36 -0.32 -13.53 -4.35
N VAL A 37 0.42 -14.61 -4.15
CA VAL A 37 1.15 -15.28 -5.24
C VAL A 37 0.15 -16.05 -6.10
N ARG A 38 -0.32 -15.44 -7.18
CA ARG A 38 -1.28 -16.04 -8.11
C ARG A 38 -0.62 -16.58 -9.39
N ASP A 39 0.59 -16.13 -9.70
CA ASP A 39 1.38 -16.58 -10.85
C ASP A 39 2.89 -16.47 -10.61
N LYS A 40 3.69 -17.03 -11.56
CA LYS A 40 5.15 -17.03 -11.45
C LYS A 40 5.77 -15.63 -11.46
N ALA A 41 5.21 -14.70 -12.21
CA ALA A 41 5.74 -13.33 -12.31
C ALA A 41 5.56 -12.56 -11.00
N ILE A 42 4.44 -12.79 -10.30
CA ILE A 42 4.20 -12.27 -8.96
C ILE A 42 5.14 -12.94 -7.95
N ALA A 43 5.31 -14.28 -8.03
CA ALA A 43 6.24 -15.02 -7.17
C ALA A 43 7.68 -14.50 -7.26
N GLU A 44 8.18 -14.28 -8.46
CA GLU A 44 9.52 -13.73 -8.68
C GLU A 44 9.68 -12.32 -8.09
N ARG A 45 8.68 -11.45 -8.25
CA ARG A 45 8.68 -10.10 -7.65
C ARG A 45 8.67 -10.15 -6.13
N VAL A 46 7.82 -10.98 -5.54
CA VAL A 46 7.76 -11.17 -4.08
C VAL A 46 9.10 -11.67 -3.56
N SER A 47 9.72 -12.65 -4.22
CA SER A 47 11.03 -13.18 -3.84
C SER A 47 12.13 -12.11 -3.90
N LEU A 48 12.19 -11.30 -4.96
CA LEU A 48 13.14 -10.19 -5.07
C LEU A 48 12.95 -9.15 -3.95
N HIS A 49 11.71 -8.79 -3.65
CA HIS A 49 11.41 -7.88 -2.54
C HIS A 49 11.76 -8.48 -1.17
N GLN A 50 11.57 -9.78 -0.97
CA GLN A 50 11.96 -10.46 0.27
C GLN A 50 13.48 -10.46 0.46
N GLN A 51 14.25 -10.66 -0.61
CA GLN A 51 15.72 -10.68 -0.54
C GLN A 51 16.35 -9.30 -0.27
N SER A 52 15.67 -8.20 -0.63
CA SER A 52 16.15 -6.84 -0.40
C SER A 52 15.85 -6.30 0.99
N ARG A 53 14.99 -6.98 1.76
CA ARG A 53 14.55 -6.51 3.07
C ARG A 53 15.56 -6.84 4.16
N PRO A 54 15.75 -5.96 5.14
CA PRO A 54 16.48 -6.28 6.36
C PRO A 54 15.84 -7.49 7.08
N ALA A 55 16.69 -8.42 7.55
CA ALA A 55 16.22 -9.65 8.21
C ALA A 55 15.50 -9.40 9.54
N GLU A 56 15.74 -8.24 10.16
CA GLU A 56 15.12 -7.80 11.41
C GLU A 56 13.68 -7.29 11.24
N TRP A 57 13.20 -7.08 10.02
CA TRP A 57 11.85 -6.61 9.78
C TRP A 57 10.82 -7.74 9.95
N LEU A 58 9.82 -7.50 10.80
CA LEU A 58 8.69 -8.41 10.91
C LEU A 58 7.84 -8.31 9.63
N THR A 59 7.76 -9.40 8.87
CA THR A 59 6.89 -9.48 7.68
C THR A 59 5.58 -10.19 8.02
N ILE A 60 4.46 -9.57 7.67
CA ILE A 60 3.11 -10.08 7.88
C ILE A 60 2.38 -10.04 6.54
N GLU A 61 1.74 -11.13 6.18
CA GLU A 61 0.87 -11.20 5.00
C GLU A 61 -0.54 -10.75 5.37
N SER A 62 -1.07 -9.78 4.64
CA SER A 62 -2.42 -9.24 4.83
C SER A 62 -3.04 -8.91 3.46
N PRO A 63 -3.49 -9.93 2.74
CA PRO A 63 -4.00 -9.73 1.38
C PRO A 63 -5.35 -9.01 1.33
N LEU A 64 -6.20 -9.12 2.36
CA LEU A 64 -7.54 -8.52 2.40
C LEU A 64 -7.75 -7.67 3.65
N GLU A 65 -7.56 -8.22 4.85
CA GLU A 65 -7.93 -7.60 6.12
C GLU A 65 -6.92 -6.53 6.58
N LEU A 66 -6.59 -5.59 5.69
CA LEU A 66 -5.56 -4.59 5.93
C LEU A 66 -5.89 -3.70 7.14
N GLY A 67 -7.15 -3.28 7.30
CA GLY A 67 -7.58 -2.44 8.42
C GLY A 67 -7.35 -3.09 9.78
N ALA A 68 -7.81 -4.32 9.97
CA ALA A 68 -7.61 -5.07 11.22
C ALA A 68 -6.13 -5.35 11.49
N THR A 69 -5.35 -5.61 10.45
CA THR A 69 -3.91 -5.85 10.58
C THR A 69 -3.16 -4.58 10.98
N LEU A 70 -3.54 -3.42 10.43
CA LEU A 70 -3.00 -2.12 10.84
C LEU A 70 -3.30 -1.83 12.32
N GLN A 71 -4.55 -2.02 12.75
CA GLN A 71 -4.93 -1.81 14.13
C GLN A 71 -4.08 -2.63 15.12
N LYS A 72 -3.74 -3.85 14.74
CA LYS A 72 -2.93 -4.75 15.57
C LYS A 72 -1.46 -4.36 15.62
N HIS A 73 -0.89 -3.82 14.55
CA HIS A 73 0.55 -3.67 14.39
C HIS A 73 1.04 -2.24 14.33
N ALA A 74 0.19 -1.25 13.97
CA ALA A 74 0.54 0.16 13.98
C ALA A 74 0.36 0.76 15.39
N ILE A 75 1.19 0.30 16.31
CA ILE A 75 1.20 0.72 17.73
C ILE A 75 2.31 1.76 17.98
N GLU A 76 2.29 2.40 19.14
CA GLU A 76 3.32 3.36 19.51
C GLU A 76 4.73 2.76 19.42
N GLY A 77 5.67 3.48 18.83
CA GLY A 77 7.05 3.01 18.62
C GLY A 77 7.26 2.15 17.36
N THR A 78 6.21 1.89 16.58
CA THR A 78 6.33 1.15 15.31
C THR A 78 6.14 2.04 14.09
N VAL A 79 6.69 1.61 12.94
CA VAL A 79 6.31 2.07 11.61
C VAL A 79 5.87 0.86 10.78
N VAL A 80 4.65 0.94 10.24
CA VAL A 80 4.11 -0.10 9.38
C VAL A 80 4.27 0.32 7.92
N LEU A 81 4.98 -0.48 7.13
CA LEU A 81 5.16 -0.29 5.69
C LEU A 81 4.22 -1.23 4.93
N VAL A 82 3.22 -0.69 4.27
CA VAL A 82 2.25 -1.43 3.45
C VAL A 82 2.70 -1.45 1.99
N ASP A 83 3.13 -2.59 1.50
CA ASP A 83 3.53 -2.76 0.09
C ASP A 83 2.77 -3.93 -0.57
N CYS A 84 1.68 -3.63 -1.33
CA CYS A 84 1.22 -2.32 -1.70
C CYS A 84 -0.33 -2.25 -1.75
N LEU A 85 -0.91 -1.07 -1.72
CA LEU A 85 -2.35 -0.88 -1.89
C LEU A 85 -2.84 -1.36 -3.27
N THR A 86 -1.96 -1.35 -4.28
CA THR A 86 -2.25 -1.88 -5.63
C THR A 86 -2.71 -3.34 -5.56
N MET A 87 -1.94 -4.20 -4.87
CA MET A 87 -2.28 -5.61 -4.73
C MET A 87 -3.50 -5.81 -3.83
N TRP A 88 -3.67 -4.99 -2.80
CA TRP A 88 -4.83 -5.03 -1.95
C TRP A 88 -6.13 -4.76 -2.72
N VAL A 89 -6.17 -3.69 -3.55
CA VAL A 89 -7.32 -3.40 -4.43
C VAL A 89 -7.55 -4.54 -5.43
N THR A 90 -6.47 -5.08 -6.02
CA THR A 90 -6.58 -6.22 -6.95
C THR A 90 -7.18 -7.44 -6.27
N ASN A 91 -6.75 -7.76 -5.03
CA ASN A 91 -7.28 -8.90 -4.29
C ASN A 91 -8.79 -8.75 -4.04
N MET A 92 -9.24 -7.58 -3.58
CA MET A 92 -10.66 -7.31 -3.35
C MET A 92 -11.51 -7.46 -4.63
N LEU A 93 -10.97 -7.01 -5.78
CA LEU A 93 -11.66 -7.12 -7.06
C LEU A 93 -11.72 -8.56 -7.61
N CYS A 94 -10.85 -9.43 -7.14
CA CYS A 94 -10.84 -10.85 -7.52
C CYS A 94 -11.75 -11.73 -6.65
N GLU A 95 -12.36 -11.19 -5.60
CA GLU A 95 -13.28 -11.94 -4.72
C GLU A 95 -14.69 -12.05 -5.33
N GLU A 96 -15.41 -13.09 -4.96
CA GLU A 96 -16.85 -13.15 -5.21
C GLU A 96 -17.54 -11.96 -4.54
N HIS A 97 -18.54 -11.39 -5.21
CA HIS A 97 -19.23 -10.19 -4.72
C HIS A 97 -18.29 -9.00 -4.45
N CYS A 98 -17.30 -8.80 -5.31
CA CYS A 98 -16.21 -7.83 -5.13
C CYS A 98 -16.68 -6.42 -4.71
N LYS A 99 -17.83 -5.93 -5.19
CA LYS A 99 -18.37 -4.61 -4.79
C LYS A 99 -18.69 -4.53 -3.29
N VAL A 100 -19.17 -5.63 -2.70
CA VAL A 100 -19.45 -5.72 -1.25
C VAL A 100 -18.13 -5.78 -0.51
N VAL A 101 -17.23 -6.66 -0.95
CA VAL A 101 -15.88 -6.82 -0.33
C VAL A 101 -15.10 -5.51 -0.36
N VAL A 102 -15.07 -4.80 -1.48
CA VAL A 102 -14.39 -3.49 -1.60
C VAL A 102 -14.93 -2.51 -0.57
N LYS A 103 -16.26 -2.41 -0.46
CA LYS A 103 -16.88 -1.50 0.51
C LYS A 103 -16.54 -1.86 1.94
N GLU A 104 -16.72 -3.12 2.34
CA GLU A 104 -16.47 -3.58 3.70
C GLU A 104 -15.00 -3.41 4.10
N GLN A 105 -14.07 -3.76 3.22
CA GLN A 105 -12.65 -3.65 3.48
C GLN A 105 -12.19 -2.19 3.57
N GLN A 106 -12.71 -1.30 2.71
CA GLN A 106 -12.40 0.12 2.79
C GLN A 106 -12.99 0.77 4.04
N ASP A 107 -14.25 0.46 4.40
CA ASP A 107 -14.87 0.97 5.62
C ASP A 107 -14.07 0.53 6.87
N SER A 108 -13.68 -0.74 6.94
CA SER A 108 -12.81 -1.27 7.99
C SER A 108 -11.45 -0.59 8.01
N PHE A 109 -10.82 -0.41 6.86
CA PHE A 109 -9.52 0.22 6.71
C PHE A 109 -9.51 1.65 7.26
N PHE A 110 -10.43 2.51 6.82
CA PHE A 110 -10.47 3.90 7.28
C PHE A 110 -10.85 4.03 8.74
N SER A 111 -11.83 3.24 9.22
CA SER A 111 -12.20 3.20 10.62
C SER A 111 -11.03 2.84 11.54
N ASN A 112 -10.18 1.89 11.12
CA ASN A 112 -9.00 1.51 11.89
C ASN A 112 -7.87 2.53 11.73
N LEU A 113 -7.64 3.08 10.53
CA LEU A 113 -6.60 4.07 10.27
C LEU A 113 -6.73 5.30 11.17
N ASP A 114 -7.95 5.73 11.47
CA ASP A 114 -8.22 6.88 12.34
C ASP A 114 -7.89 6.60 13.83
N THR A 115 -7.61 5.35 14.22
CA THR A 115 -7.40 4.93 15.61
C THR A 115 -5.99 4.42 15.93
N ILE A 116 -5.17 4.16 14.93
CA ILE A 116 -3.80 3.67 15.13
C ILE A 116 -2.91 4.69 15.85
N LYS A 117 -1.82 4.21 16.44
CA LYS A 117 -0.86 5.06 17.18
C LYS A 117 0.56 5.01 16.61
N GLY A 118 0.85 4.01 15.76
CA GLY A 118 2.11 3.89 15.05
C GLY A 118 2.15 4.73 13.78
N ASP A 119 3.32 4.89 13.19
CA ASP A 119 3.46 5.49 11.87
C ASP A 119 3.08 4.49 10.78
N VAL A 120 2.57 5.00 9.67
CA VAL A 120 2.25 4.15 8.50
C VAL A 120 2.77 4.77 7.22
N ILE A 121 3.40 3.94 6.39
CA ILE A 121 3.82 4.29 5.04
C ILE A 121 3.06 3.39 4.07
N PHE A 122 2.22 3.98 3.24
CA PHE A 122 1.51 3.28 2.17
C PHE A 122 2.26 3.41 0.85
N VAL A 123 2.41 2.30 0.13
CA VAL A 123 2.95 2.27 -1.23
C VAL A 123 1.84 1.90 -2.19
N SER A 124 1.69 2.66 -3.28
CA SER A 124 0.72 2.34 -4.33
C SER A 124 1.19 2.75 -5.71
N ASN A 125 0.75 1.99 -6.72
CA ASN A 125 0.95 2.40 -8.11
C ASN A 125 -0.05 3.51 -8.45
N GLU A 126 0.47 4.58 -9.08
CA GLU A 126 -0.34 5.52 -9.83
C GLU A 126 -0.58 4.97 -11.24
N VAL A 127 -1.84 4.75 -11.59
CA VAL A 127 -2.26 4.14 -12.88
C VAL A 127 -3.28 5.00 -13.63
N GLY A 128 -3.70 6.12 -13.05
CA GLY A 128 -4.75 6.99 -13.59
C GLY A 128 -4.27 8.04 -14.58
N MET A 129 -2.95 8.24 -14.75
CA MET A 129 -2.39 9.26 -15.65
C MET A 129 -2.30 8.81 -17.11
N GLY A 130 -2.84 7.64 -17.45
CA GLY A 130 -2.81 7.08 -18.80
C GLY A 130 -4.14 7.15 -19.52
N ILE A 131 -4.26 6.38 -20.60
CA ILE A 131 -5.51 6.22 -21.35
C ILE A 131 -6.48 5.38 -20.53
N ILE A 132 -7.78 5.76 -20.56
CA ILE A 132 -8.83 4.98 -19.89
C ILE A 132 -8.88 3.56 -20.48
N PRO A 133 -8.75 2.52 -19.63
CA PRO A 133 -8.68 1.14 -20.11
C PRO A 133 -9.99 0.68 -20.77
N MET A 134 -9.87 -0.21 -21.77
CA MET A 134 -11.03 -0.79 -22.45
C MET A 134 -11.75 -1.85 -21.60
N GLY A 135 -11.01 -2.58 -20.74
CA GLY A 135 -11.55 -3.64 -19.89
C GLY A 135 -12.31 -3.08 -18.68
N GLU A 136 -13.47 -3.65 -18.37
CA GLU A 136 -14.32 -3.22 -17.24
C GLU A 136 -13.57 -3.36 -15.90
N LEU A 137 -12.99 -4.52 -15.62
CA LEU A 137 -12.23 -4.76 -14.39
C LEU A 137 -11.08 -3.75 -14.20
N THR A 138 -10.39 -3.39 -15.29
CA THR A 138 -9.29 -2.43 -15.22
C THR A 138 -9.79 -1.01 -14.97
N ARG A 139 -10.96 -0.64 -15.52
CA ARG A 139 -11.60 0.66 -15.20
C ARG A 139 -12.03 0.71 -13.74
N ASP A 140 -12.69 -0.35 -13.26
CA ASP A 140 -13.09 -0.44 -11.85
C ASP A 140 -11.88 -0.31 -10.92
N TYR A 141 -10.77 -0.96 -11.29
CA TYR A 141 -9.51 -0.81 -10.55
C TYR A 141 -9.02 0.64 -10.52
N VAL A 142 -8.95 1.31 -11.67
CA VAL A 142 -8.50 2.72 -11.77
C VAL A 142 -9.37 3.65 -10.92
N ASP A 143 -10.70 3.46 -10.99
CA ASP A 143 -11.65 4.28 -10.25
C ASP A 143 -11.54 4.06 -8.74
N ILE A 144 -11.45 2.80 -8.29
CA ILE A 144 -11.32 2.46 -6.87
C ILE A 144 -9.99 2.95 -6.33
N ALA A 145 -8.89 2.67 -7.04
CA ALA A 145 -7.56 3.09 -6.61
C ALA A 145 -7.44 4.62 -6.53
N GLY A 146 -7.98 5.34 -7.53
CA GLY A 146 -7.96 6.79 -7.56
C GLY A 146 -8.71 7.43 -6.38
N ARG A 147 -9.91 6.91 -6.03
CA ARG A 147 -10.67 7.37 -4.85
C ARG A 147 -9.94 7.04 -3.55
N LEU A 148 -9.44 5.81 -3.43
CA LEU A 148 -8.66 5.38 -2.27
C LEU A 148 -7.44 6.27 -2.05
N HIS A 149 -6.71 6.64 -3.12
CA HIS A 149 -5.56 7.55 -3.02
C HIS A 149 -5.98 8.94 -2.54
N GLN A 150 -7.10 9.49 -3.04
CA GLN A 150 -7.62 10.78 -2.58
C GLN A 150 -7.99 10.75 -1.09
N ASP A 151 -8.68 9.70 -0.65
CA ASP A 151 -9.13 9.56 0.74
C ASP A 151 -7.96 9.37 1.70
N ILE A 152 -6.92 8.63 1.30
CA ILE A 152 -5.67 8.50 2.08
C ILE A 152 -4.89 9.82 2.06
N ALA A 153 -4.73 10.47 0.91
CA ALA A 153 -4.00 11.72 0.79
C ALA A 153 -4.61 12.85 1.62
N ALA A 154 -5.95 12.88 1.74
CA ALA A 154 -6.64 13.85 2.61
C ALA A 154 -6.25 13.69 4.08
N ARG A 155 -6.02 12.45 4.54
CA ARG A 155 -5.64 12.09 5.92
C ARG A 155 -4.13 12.08 6.15
N ALA A 156 -3.34 11.83 5.13
CA ALA A 156 -1.89 11.70 5.23
C ALA A 156 -1.22 13.03 5.60
N ASP A 157 -0.14 12.95 6.36
CA ASP A 157 0.74 14.09 6.67
C ASP A 157 1.67 14.40 5.49
N HIS A 158 2.08 13.35 4.75
CA HIS A 158 2.96 13.47 3.61
C HIS A 158 2.46 12.66 2.42
N VAL A 159 2.53 13.24 1.24
CA VAL A 159 2.23 12.55 -0.03
C VAL A 159 3.36 12.78 -1.01
N MET A 160 3.93 11.68 -1.51
CA MET A 160 5.08 11.69 -2.42
C MET A 160 4.71 11.01 -3.74
N LEU A 161 5.14 11.58 -4.86
CA LEU A 161 5.13 10.93 -6.16
C LEU A 161 6.55 10.60 -6.58
N VAL A 162 6.85 9.31 -6.77
CA VAL A 162 8.19 8.86 -7.18
C VAL A 162 8.22 8.62 -8.68
N VAL A 163 9.08 9.35 -9.39
CA VAL A 163 9.29 9.25 -10.84
C VAL A 163 10.78 9.06 -11.08
N ALA A 164 11.16 8.00 -11.82
CA ALA A 164 12.57 7.71 -12.15
C ALA A 164 13.51 7.68 -10.93
N GLY A 165 13.04 7.16 -9.80
CA GLY A 165 13.78 7.11 -8.53
C GLY A 165 13.78 8.41 -7.72
N LEU A 166 13.23 9.49 -8.26
CA LEU A 166 13.21 10.81 -7.63
C LEU A 166 11.86 11.09 -6.99
N PRO A 167 11.80 11.45 -5.68
CA PRO A 167 10.58 11.81 -5.02
C PRO A 167 10.19 13.26 -5.32
N LEU A 168 8.93 13.47 -5.65
CA LEU A 168 8.27 14.78 -5.73
C LEU A 168 7.29 14.90 -4.56
N VAL A 169 7.44 15.93 -3.77
CA VAL A 169 6.53 16.24 -2.65
C VAL A 169 5.23 16.83 -3.20
N LEU A 170 4.10 16.20 -2.89
CA LEU A 170 2.76 16.70 -3.24
C LEU A 170 2.07 17.32 -2.01
N LYS A 171 2.38 16.80 -0.82
CA LYS A 171 1.88 17.32 0.47
C LYS A 171 2.93 17.14 1.55
#